data_761c470ca109d27942a6116bbc2cbb3e
#
_entry.id   761c470ca109d27942a6116bbc2cbb3e
#
_cell.length_a   1.000
_cell.length_b   1.000
_cell.length_c   1.000
_cell.angle_alpha   90.00
_cell.angle_beta   90.00
_cell.angle_gamma   90.00
#
_symmetry.space_group_name_H-M   'P 1'
#
loop_
_entity.id
_entity.type
_entity.pdbx_description
1 polymer ?
#
loop_
_entity_poly.entity_id
_entity_poly.type
_entity_poly.pdbx_seq_one_letter_code
_entity_poly.pdbx_strand_id
1 'polypeptide(L)'
;MSEIPSTIRVLIAEDDQVTRSIMTDLLTSLGHMVVAEVESGAEAIEKAKQFTPDAVLLDVHMPGSSGVQAAEEIAAQLPGTAVILITGDMSLSLSASEVAKSGAVALLSKPAPPGTIDTTLRLAVSRARELLAAKNEAVQVKQQLEARKVIERAKGILMRRTGSSEQEAYRIMQRSSQDRSVPRVDSAQAVIDSEPGAKG
;
A
#
# COMPACT_ATOMS: atom_id res chain seq x y z
N MET A 1 14.03 10.48 1.36
CA MET A 1 13.37 10.30 2.67
C MET A 1 12.08 11.10 2.59
N SER A 2 10.92 10.43 2.65
CA SER A 2 9.63 11.15 2.68
C SER A 2 9.52 11.84 4.04
N GLU A 3 9.35 13.18 4.04
CA GLU A 3 9.13 13.91 5.28
C GLU A 3 7.86 13.43 5.98
N ILE A 4 7.96 13.17 7.29
CA ILE A 4 6.81 12.86 8.13
C ILE A 4 6.03 14.18 8.28
N PRO A 5 4.72 14.21 7.98
CA PRO A 5 3.96 15.45 8.10
C PRO A 5 3.91 15.90 9.56
N SER A 6 3.95 17.20 9.79
CA SER A 6 3.80 17.76 11.13
C SER A 6 2.44 17.37 11.75
N THR A 7 1.39 17.36 10.94
CA THR A 7 0.03 16.93 11.30
C THR A 7 -0.30 15.63 10.59
N ILE A 8 -0.64 14.59 11.35
CA ILE A 8 -1.05 13.28 10.84
C ILE A 8 -2.58 13.20 10.87
N ARG A 9 -3.17 12.70 9.80
CA ARG A 9 -4.62 12.44 9.71
C ARG A 9 -4.91 11.06 10.27
N VAL A 10 -5.68 11.00 11.35
CA VAL A 10 -5.91 9.76 12.13
C VAL A 10 -7.38 9.39 12.13
N LEU A 11 -7.68 8.12 11.89
CA LEU A 11 -8.97 7.51 12.17
C LEU A 11 -8.84 6.74 13.48
N ILE A 12 -9.84 6.87 14.36
CA ILE A 12 -9.93 6.14 15.64
C ILE A 12 -11.09 5.16 15.56
N ALA A 13 -10.82 3.88 15.86
CA ALA A 13 -11.82 2.84 16.02
C ALA A 13 -11.75 2.27 17.45
N GLU A 14 -12.75 2.54 18.24
CA GLU A 14 -12.85 2.23 19.67
C GLU A 14 -14.33 2.17 20.05
N ASP A 15 -14.79 1.10 20.65
CA ASP A 15 -16.20 0.92 21.02
C ASP A 15 -16.57 1.69 22.29
N ASP A 16 -15.65 1.85 23.24
CA ASP A 16 -15.90 2.66 24.43
C ASP A 16 -15.85 4.16 24.12
N GLN A 17 -16.99 4.81 24.25
CA GLN A 17 -17.14 6.24 23.94
C GLN A 17 -16.22 7.14 24.76
N VAL A 18 -15.97 6.81 26.04
CA VAL A 18 -15.13 7.62 26.93
C VAL A 18 -13.67 7.53 26.48
N THR A 19 -13.20 6.32 26.24
CA THR A 19 -11.85 6.06 25.73
C THR A 19 -11.63 6.74 24.38
N ARG A 20 -12.59 6.64 23.47
CA ARG A 20 -12.55 7.27 22.15
C ARG A 20 -12.43 8.79 22.25
N SER A 21 -13.26 9.44 23.09
CA SER A 21 -13.19 10.88 23.32
C SER A 21 -11.84 11.33 23.89
N ILE A 22 -11.32 10.60 24.88
CA ILE A 22 -10.00 10.88 25.47
C ILE A 22 -8.90 10.79 24.41
N MET A 23 -8.95 9.79 23.54
CA MET A 23 -7.96 9.63 22.46
C MET A 23 -8.05 10.76 21.44
N THR A 24 -9.26 11.19 21.09
CA THR A 24 -9.51 12.33 20.19
C THR A 24 -8.92 13.63 20.75
N ASP A 25 -9.21 13.94 22.02
CA ASP A 25 -8.68 15.13 22.68
C ASP A 25 -7.14 15.09 22.77
N LEU A 26 -6.60 13.92 23.08
CA LEU A 26 -5.15 13.71 23.16
C LEU A 26 -4.48 13.93 21.81
N LEU A 27 -4.95 13.28 20.74
CA LEU A 27 -4.38 13.43 19.41
C LEU A 27 -4.48 14.86 18.89
N THR A 28 -5.59 15.53 19.16
CA THR A 28 -5.78 16.94 18.83
C THR A 28 -4.80 17.83 19.58
N SER A 29 -4.58 17.58 20.87
CA SER A 29 -3.59 18.32 21.70
C SER A 29 -2.15 18.11 21.22
N LEU A 30 -1.85 16.97 20.61
CA LEU A 30 -0.56 16.64 19.99
C LEU A 30 -0.40 17.24 18.58
N GLY A 31 -1.41 17.95 18.08
CA GLY A 31 -1.38 18.61 16.76
C GLY A 31 -1.75 17.70 15.59
N HIS A 32 -2.39 16.56 15.85
CA HIS A 32 -2.92 15.67 14.82
C HIS A 32 -4.38 15.99 14.49
N MET A 33 -4.85 15.49 13.35
CA MET A 33 -6.23 15.68 12.89
C MET A 33 -6.98 14.35 12.96
N VAL A 34 -7.99 14.26 13.82
CA VAL A 34 -8.91 13.12 13.81
C VAL A 34 -9.90 13.32 12.66
N VAL A 35 -9.87 12.44 11.66
CA VAL A 35 -10.70 12.55 10.44
C VAL A 35 -11.98 11.72 10.54
N ALA A 36 -12.01 10.72 11.40
CA ALA A 36 -13.19 9.95 11.73
C ALA A 36 -13.03 9.23 13.07
N GLU A 37 -14.16 9.03 13.74
CA GLU A 37 -14.32 8.24 14.95
C GLU A 37 -15.39 7.20 14.69
N VAL A 38 -15.14 5.93 15.01
CA VAL A 38 -16.05 4.82 14.77
C VAL A 38 -16.03 3.83 15.94
N GLU A 39 -17.06 2.99 16.00
CA GLU A 39 -17.28 2.07 17.13
C GLU A 39 -17.02 0.60 16.76
N SER A 40 -16.76 0.33 15.50
CA SER A 40 -16.57 -1.05 15.01
C SER A 40 -15.50 -1.15 13.94
N GLY A 41 -14.96 -2.37 13.78
CA GLY A 41 -14.00 -2.68 12.71
C GLY A 41 -14.60 -2.52 11.31
N ALA A 42 -15.87 -2.84 11.12
CA ALA A 42 -16.56 -2.69 9.83
C ALA A 42 -16.65 -1.22 9.41
N GLU A 43 -17.04 -0.35 10.34
CA GLU A 43 -17.04 1.10 10.10
C GLU A 43 -15.64 1.65 9.89
N ALA A 44 -14.64 1.12 10.60
CA ALA A 44 -13.24 1.51 10.42
C ALA A 44 -12.77 1.25 8.98
N ILE A 45 -13.10 0.09 8.41
CA ILE A 45 -12.78 -0.25 7.03
C ILE A 45 -13.47 0.73 6.05
N GLU A 46 -14.76 0.99 6.23
CA GLU A 46 -15.53 1.90 5.36
C GLU A 46 -14.96 3.33 5.41
N LYS A 47 -14.77 3.85 6.63
CA LYS A 47 -14.27 5.21 6.83
C LYS A 47 -12.80 5.37 6.41
N ALA A 48 -11.98 4.34 6.57
CA ALA A 48 -10.62 4.36 6.06
C ALA A 48 -10.60 4.50 4.53
N LYS A 49 -11.47 3.79 3.80
CA LYS A 49 -11.62 3.96 2.35
C LYS A 49 -12.10 5.36 1.97
N GLN A 50 -13.05 5.90 2.70
CA GLN A 50 -13.64 7.21 2.45
C GLN A 50 -12.65 8.36 2.68
N PHE A 51 -11.93 8.32 3.80
CA PHE A 51 -11.09 9.44 4.23
C PHE A 51 -9.61 9.26 3.89
N THR A 52 -9.16 8.04 3.53
CA THR A 52 -7.75 7.72 3.26
C THR A 52 -6.82 8.36 4.29
N PRO A 53 -6.92 7.98 5.58
CA PRO A 53 -6.11 8.55 6.66
C PRO A 53 -4.64 8.14 6.52
N ASP A 54 -3.74 8.92 7.14
CA ASP A 54 -2.33 8.53 7.27
C ASP A 54 -2.15 7.37 8.25
N ALA A 55 -2.98 7.32 9.29
CA ALA A 55 -2.97 6.25 10.29
C ALA A 55 -4.38 5.89 10.77
N VAL A 56 -4.53 4.63 11.20
CA VAL A 56 -5.71 4.12 11.91
C VAL A 56 -5.25 3.59 13.26
N LEU A 57 -5.84 4.12 14.34
CA LEU A 57 -5.75 3.55 15.68
C LEU A 57 -6.95 2.65 15.90
N LEU A 58 -6.70 1.36 16.14
CA LEU A 58 -7.72 0.33 16.08
C LEU A 58 -7.69 -0.52 17.35
N ASP A 59 -8.74 -0.46 18.15
CA ASP A 59 -8.83 -1.37 19.29
C ASP A 59 -8.91 -2.82 18.81
N VAL A 60 -8.18 -3.67 19.50
CA VAL A 60 -8.19 -5.12 19.24
C VAL A 60 -9.55 -5.74 19.58
N HIS A 61 -10.20 -5.23 20.65
CA HIS A 61 -11.45 -5.75 21.17
C HIS A 61 -12.62 -4.83 20.86
N MET A 62 -13.28 -5.08 19.75
CA MET A 62 -14.51 -4.39 19.40
C MET A 62 -15.63 -5.39 19.10
N PRO A 63 -16.91 -5.04 19.40
CA PRO A 63 -18.03 -5.89 19.07
C PRO A 63 -18.16 -6.20 17.59
N GLY A 64 -18.49 -7.43 17.25
CA GLY A 64 -18.87 -7.86 15.90
C GLY A 64 -17.70 -8.22 14.98
N SER A 65 -16.59 -7.49 14.99
CA SER A 65 -15.39 -7.84 14.23
C SER A 65 -14.13 -7.56 15.04
N SER A 66 -13.22 -8.50 15.07
CA SER A 66 -11.92 -8.31 15.72
C SER A 66 -11.16 -7.15 15.04
N GLY A 67 -10.59 -6.24 15.84
CA GLY A 67 -9.70 -5.19 15.32
C GLY A 67 -8.54 -5.74 14.48
N VAL A 68 -8.10 -6.96 14.76
CA VAL A 68 -7.08 -7.66 13.96
C VAL A 68 -7.56 -7.94 12.54
N GLN A 69 -8.83 -8.38 12.37
CA GLN A 69 -9.41 -8.61 11.04
C GLN A 69 -9.60 -7.31 10.25
N ALA A 70 -10.07 -6.26 10.94
CA ALA A 70 -10.18 -4.95 10.32
C ALA A 70 -8.80 -4.38 9.92
N ALA A 71 -7.77 -4.61 10.74
CA ALA A 71 -6.40 -4.24 10.42
C ALA A 71 -5.90 -4.91 9.14
N GLU A 72 -6.12 -6.23 8.99
CA GLU A 72 -5.74 -7.01 7.81
C GLU A 72 -6.39 -6.44 6.54
N GLU A 73 -7.69 -6.15 6.61
CA GLU A 73 -8.43 -5.62 5.45
C GLU A 73 -7.98 -4.20 5.10
N ILE A 74 -7.78 -3.31 6.08
CA ILE A 74 -7.30 -1.95 5.85
C ILE A 74 -5.89 -1.97 5.26
N ALA A 75 -4.97 -2.75 5.83
CA ALA A 75 -3.59 -2.85 5.34
C ALA A 75 -3.51 -3.40 3.91
N ALA A 76 -4.39 -4.36 3.55
CA ALA A 76 -4.46 -4.92 2.21
C ALA A 76 -4.98 -3.90 1.18
N GLN A 77 -6.01 -3.12 1.52
CA GLN A 77 -6.67 -2.20 0.61
C GLN A 77 -6.04 -0.81 0.56
N LEU A 78 -5.42 -0.37 1.66
CA LEU A 78 -4.80 0.94 1.82
C LEU A 78 -3.34 0.81 2.29
N PRO A 79 -2.44 0.27 1.46
CA PRO A 79 -1.07 -0.06 1.89
C PRO A 79 -0.20 1.13 2.31
N GLY A 80 -0.67 2.37 2.08
CA GLY A 80 -0.01 3.59 2.54
C GLY A 80 -0.50 4.10 3.90
N THR A 81 -1.58 3.51 4.44
CA THR A 81 -2.14 3.84 5.74
C THR A 81 -1.45 3.00 6.82
N ALA A 82 -0.96 3.65 7.87
CA ALA A 82 -0.36 2.97 9.00
C ALA A 82 -1.46 2.41 9.92
N VAL A 83 -1.54 1.10 10.09
CA VAL A 83 -2.47 0.48 11.04
C VAL A 83 -1.74 0.22 12.36
N ILE A 84 -2.28 0.78 13.44
CA ILE A 84 -1.77 0.64 14.81
C ILE A 84 -2.85 -0.03 15.63
N LEU A 85 -2.58 -1.21 16.15
CA LEU A 85 -3.45 -1.89 17.08
C LEU A 85 -3.27 -1.32 18.49
N ILE A 86 -4.37 -1.20 19.23
CA ILE A 86 -4.35 -0.79 20.65
C ILE A 86 -5.09 -1.84 21.45
N THR A 87 -4.56 -2.22 22.61
CA THR A 87 -5.20 -3.18 23.50
C THR A 87 -5.12 -2.77 24.95
N GLY A 88 -6.22 -2.94 25.69
CA GLY A 88 -6.25 -2.81 27.15
C GLY A 88 -5.90 -4.11 27.86
N ASP A 89 -5.87 -5.22 27.16
CA ASP A 89 -5.62 -6.53 27.75
C ASP A 89 -4.14 -6.91 27.65
N MET A 90 -3.43 -6.71 28.75
CA MET A 90 -2.00 -7.11 28.89
C MET A 90 -1.82 -8.64 28.90
N SER A 91 -2.88 -9.42 29.13
CA SER A 91 -2.84 -10.88 29.09
C SER A 91 -3.02 -11.44 27.68
N LEU A 92 -3.50 -10.61 26.76
CA LEU A 92 -3.63 -10.99 25.36
C LEU A 92 -2.25 -11.03 24.72
N SER A 93 -1.66 -12.21 24.72
CA SER A 93 -0.46 -12.47 23.94
C SER A 93 -0.81 -12.58 22.45
N LEU A 94 -1.21 -11.45 21.81
CA LEU A 94 -1.09 -11.41 20.36
C LEU A 94 0.37 -11.72 20.05
N SER A 95 0.61 -12.88 19.50
CA SER A 95 1.96 -13.25 19.11
C SER A 95 2.45 -12.23 18.08
N ALA A 96 3.73 -11.94 18.07
CA ALA A 96 4.34 -11.10 17.03
C ALA A 96 3.94 -11.55 15.61
N SER A 97 3.67 -12.86 15.44
CA SER A 97 3.18 -13.44 14.18
C SER A 97 1.76 -13.00 13.82
N GLU A 98 0.86 -12.88 14.79
CA GLU A 98 -0.52 -12.43 14.54
C GLU A 98 -0.57 -10.94 14.21
N VAL A 99 0.20 -10.12 14.94
CA VAL A 99 0.36 -8.70 14.61
C VAL A 99 0.97 -8.53 13.22
N ALA A 100 2.02 -9.29 12.89
CA ALA A 100 2.62 -9.22 11.56
C ALA A 100 1.67 -9.66 10.44
N LYS A 101 0.83 -10.67 10.66
CA LYS A 101 -0.17 -11.13 9.69
C LYS A 101 -1.30 -10.14 9.49
N SER A 102 -1.70 -9.40 10.53
CA SER A 102 -2.72 -8.36 10.41
C SER A 102 -2.27 -7.16 9.57
N GLY A 103 -1.00 -7.07 9.19
CA GLY A 103 -0.46 -5.90 8.50
C GLY A 103 -0.33 -4.65 9.38
N ALA A 104 -0.62 -4.75 10.67
CA ALA A 104 -0.37 -3.68 11.61
C ALA A 104 1.13 -3.41 11.75
N VAL A 105 1.49 -2.15 11.77
CA VAL A 105 2.90 -1.71 11.87
C VAL A 105 3.34 -1.45 13.31
N ALA A 106 2.39 -1.38 14.24
CA ALA A 106 2.65 -1.23 15.67
C ALA A 106 1.50 -1.78 16.51
N LEU A 107 1.82 -2.12 17.77
CA LEU A 107 0.87 -2.47 18.82
C LEU A 107 1.15 -1.59 20.04
N LEU A 108 0.11 -0.96 20.59
CA LEU A 108 0.15 -0.16 21.80
C LEU A 108 -0.70 -0.81 22.90
N SER A 109 -0.23 -0.77 24.13
CA SER A 109 -1.04 -1.16 25.30
C SER A 109 -1.67 0.07 25.95
N LYS A 110 -2.91 -0.05 26.39
CA LYS A 110 -3.62 0.97 27.20
C LYS A 110 -3.32 0.74 28.71
N PRO A 111 -3.07 1.81 29.48
CA PRO A 111 -2.94 3.20 29.08
C PRO A 111 -1.55 3.49 28.48
N ALA A 112 -1.49 4.27 27.40
CA ALA A 112 -0.24 4.69 26.79
C ALA A 112 0.04 6.17 27.08
N PRO A 113 1.27 6.53 27.47
CA PRO A 113 1.65 7.94 27.65
C PRO A 113 1.51 8.74 26.35
N PRO A 114 1.14 10.04 26.40
CA PRO A 114 1.00 10.89 25.20
C PRO A 114 2.20 10.86 24.26
N GLY A 115 3.42 10.98 24.81
CA GLY A 115 4.64 10.95 24.01
C GLY A 115 4.89 9.59 23.34
N THR A 116 4.43 8.49 23.93
CA THR A 116 4.52 7.16 23.32
C THR A 116 3.58 7.06 22.14
N ILE A 117 2.36 7.58 22.26
CA ILE A 117 1.36 7.59 21.19
C ILE A 117 1.88 8.43 20.01
N ASP A 118 2.33 9.67 20.24
CA ASP A 118 2.88 10.54 19.18
C ASP A 118 4.06 9.89 18.46
N THR A 119 5.03 9.40 19.24
CA THR A 119 6.23 8.76 18.66
C THR A 119 5.87 7.52 17.84
N THR A 120 5.00 6.65 18.37
CA THR A 120 4.55 5.45 17.65
C THR A 120 3.79 5.80 16.39
N LEU A 121 2.91 6.80 16.45
CA LEU A 121 2.13 7.27 15.31
C LEU A 121 3.05 7.76 14.17
N ARG A 122 4.03 8.62 14.50
CA ARG A 122 5.01 9.14 13.53
C ARG A 122 5.86 8.04 12.92
N LEU A 123 6.37 7.12 13.73
CA LEU A 123 7.16 5.99 13.25
C LEU A 123 6.35 5.04 12.38
N ALA A 124 5.11 4.76 12.78
CA ALA A 124 4.20 3.89 12.02
C ALA A 124 3.90 4.48 10.64
N VAL A 125 3.59 5.78 10.56
CA VAL A 125 3.35 6.48 9.28
C VAL A 125 4.60 6.48 8.41
N SER A 126 5.78 6.76 8.97
CA SER A 126 7.04 6.67 8.24
C SER A 126 7.24 5.27 7.66
N ARG A 127 7.03 4.25 8.47
CA ARG A 127 7.21 2.85 8.07
C ARG A 127 6.24 2.41 6.98
N ALA A 128 4.96 2.78 7.10
CA ALA A 128 3.95 2.46 6.07
C ALA A 128 4.31 3.10 4.72
N ARG A 129 4.77 4.36 4.73
CA ARG A 129 5.22 5.05 3.52
C ARG A 129 6.47 4.43 2.89
N GLU A 130 7.45 4.05 3.70
CA GLU A 130 8.65 3.34 3.22
C GLU A 130 8.28 2.00 2.56
N LEU A 131 7.42 1.21 3.20
CA LEU A 131 6.95 -0.06 2.65
C LEU A 131 6.18 0.12 1.33
N LEU A 132 5.33 1.14 1.25
CA LEU A 132 4.61 1.46 0.01
C LEU A 132 5.57 1.89 -1.10
N ALA A 133 6.55 2.75 -0.79
CA ALA A 133 7.56 3.19 -1.75
C ALA A 133 8.38 2.01 -2.29
N ALA A 134 8.87 1.14 -1.41
CA ALA A 134 9.61 -0.07 -1.79
C ALA A 134 8.77 -1.03 -2.64
N LYS A 135 7.49 -1.22 -2.31
CA LYS A 135 6.56 -2.04 -3.09
C LYS A 135 6.35 -1.46 -4.49
N ASN A 136 6.15 -0.15 -4.60
CA ASN A 136 5.97 0.52 -5.89
C ASN A 136 7.24 0.44 -6.76
N GLU A 137 8.41 0.62 -6.16
CA GLU A 137 9.69 0.45 -6.85
C GLU A 137 9.87 -0.98 -7.38
N ALA A 138 9.59 -1.98 -6.56
CA ALA A 138 9.65 -3.39 -6.97
C ALA A 138 8.71 -3.70 -8.14
N VAL A 139 7.48 -3.15 -8.13
CA VAL A 139 6.52 -3.29 -9.23
C VAL A 139 7.04 -2.63 -10.51
N GLN A 140 7.60 -1.42 -10.41
CA GLN A 140 8.16 -0.70 -11.56
C GLN A 140 9.35 -1.46 -12.18
N VAL A 141 10.28 -1.95 -11.35
CA VAL A 141 11.42 -2.74 -11.84
C VAL A 141 10.95 -4.02 -12.54
N LYS A 142 9.96 -4.71 -11.97
CA LYS A 142 9.38 -5.90 -12.60
C LYS A 142 8.75 -5.57 -13.96
N GLN A 143 7.97 -4.48 -14.05
CA GLN A 143 7.35 -4.03 -15.30
C GLN A 143 8.40 -3.68 -16.35
N GLN A 144 9.47 -2.98 -15.97
CA GLN A 144 10.58 -2.66 -16.89
C GLN A 144 11.29 -3.90 -17.41
N LEU A 145 11.51 -4.89 -16.54
CA LEU A 145 12.12 -6.17 -16.93
C LEU A 145 11.24 -6.92 -17.94
N GLU A 146 9.94 -7.03 -17.68
CA GLU A 146 9.02 -7.69 -18.60
C GLU A 146 8.91 -6.92 -19.94
N ALA A 147 8.83 -5.61 -19.91
CA ALA A 147 8.84 -4.78 -21.12
C ALA A 147 10.12 -5.03 -21.95
N ARG A 148 11.28 -5.13 -21.30
CA ARG A 148 12.55 -5.44 -21.98
C ARG A 148 12.52 -6.82 -22.63
N LYS A 149 12.01 -7.85 -21.95
CA LYS A 149 11.87 -9.20 -22.51
C LYS A 149 11.00 -9.21 -23.77
N VAL A 150 9.86 -8.51 -23.73
CA VAL A 150 8.93 -8.37 -24.87
C VAL A 150 9.64 -7.71 -26.06
N ILE A 151 10.37 -6.61 -25.82
CA ILE A 151 11.10 -5.89 -26.86
C ILE A 151 12.21 -6.77 -27.47
N GLU A 152 13.00 -7.48 -26.66
CA GLU A 152 14.04 -8.38 -27.14
C GLU A 152 13.48 -9.53 -27.98
N ARG A 153 12.36 -10.13 -27.54
CA ARG A 153 11.67 -11.17 -28.30
C ARG A 153 11.18 -10.66 -29.66
N ALA A 154 10.55 -9.48 -29.67
CA ALA A 154 10.07 -8.86 -30.92
C ALA A 154 11.21 -8.51 -31.87
N LYS A 155 12.35 -8.00 -31.38
CA LYS A 155 13.57 -7.80 -32.19
C LYS A 155 14.00 -9.09 -32.85
N GLY A 156 14.11 -10.18 -32.10
CA GLY A 156 14.51 -11.49 -32.65
C GLY A 156 13.54 -11.97 -33.75
N ILE A 157 12.23 -11.73 -33.60
CA ILE A 157 11.25 -12.07 -34.65
C ILE A 157 11.44 -11.22 -35.88
N LEU A 158 11.60 -9.90 -35.75
CA LEU A 158 11.84 -9.00 -36.89
C LEU A 158 13.12 -9.35 -37.64
N MET A 159 14.21 -9.59 -36.92
CA MET A 159 15.50 -9.99 -37.55
C MET A 159 15.33 -11.28 -38.39
N ARG A 160 14.62 -12.29 -37.85
CA ARG A 160 14.35 -13.54 -38.63
C ARG A 160 13.46 -13.30 -39.84
N ARG A 161 12.45 -12.44 -39.73
CA ARG A 161 11.48 -12.20 -40.81
C ARG A 161 12.03 -11.34 -41.96
N THR A 162 12.86 -10.36 -41.62
CA THR A 162 13.32 -9.33 -42.57
C THR A 162 14.77 -9.49 -42.95
N GLY A 163 15.53 -10.37 -42.31
CA GLY A 163 16.98 -10.45 -42.48
C GLY A 163 17.74 -9.21 -41.98
N SER A 164 17.06 -8.33 -41.22
CA SER A 164 17.65 -7.06 -40.77
C SER A 164 18.61 -7.23 -39.60
N SER A 165 19.50 -6.26 -39.43
CA SER A 165 20.35 -6.15 -38.24
C SER A 165 19.52 -5.80 -36.99
N GLU A 166 20.10 -6.01 -35.80
CA GLU A 166 19.47 -5.64 -34.53
C GLU A 166 19.11 -4.15 -34.47
N GLN A 167 19.99 -3.29 -34.96
CA GLN A 167 19.74 -1.84 -35.01
C GLN A 167 18.58 -1.48 -35.94
N GLU A 168 18.44 -2.14 -37.06
CA GLU A 168 17.34 -1.92 -38.00
C GLU A 168 16.00 -2.45 -37.43
N ALA A 169 15.99 -3.64 -36.81
CA ALA A 169 14.82 -4.17 -36.12
C ALA A 169 14.33 -3.23 -35.01
N TYR A 170 15.26 -2.66 -34.25
CA TYR A 170 14.92 -1.65 -33.23
C TYR A 170 14.31 -0.38 -33.83
N ARG A 171 14.90 0.12 -34.96
CA ARG A 171 14.35 1.31 -35.67
C ARG A 171 12.94 1.04 -36.23
N ILE A 172 12.69 -0.15 -36.76
CA ILE A 172 11.35 -0.55 -37.24
C ILE A 172 10.32 -0.47 -36.11
N MET A 173 10.63 -1.04 -34.93
CA MET A 173 9.74 -0.96 -33.77
C MET A 173 9.54 0.47 -33.28
N GLN A 174 10.60 1.28 -33.26
CA GLN A 174 10.53 2.68 -32.84
C GLN A 174 9.61 3.48 -33.77
N ARG A 175 9.74 3.33 -35.09
CA ARG A 175 8.83 3.97 -36.06
C ARG A 175 7.39 3.51 -35.86
N SER A 176 7.15 2.20 -35.75
CA SER A 176 5.81 1.66 -35.51
C SER A 176 5.16 2.20 -34.23
N SER A 177 5.94 2.40 -33.16
CA SER A 177 5.49 3.03 -31.91
C SER A 177 5.11 4.49 -32.11
N GLN A 178 5.92 5.25 -32.86
CA GLN A 178 5.68 6.67 -33.17
C GLN A 178 4.45 6.85 -34.07
N ASP A 179 4.37 6.10 -35.17
CA ASP A 179 3.30 6.20 -36.16
C ASP A 179 1.92 5.86 -35.56
N ARG A 180 1.89 4.96 -34.59
CA ARG A 180 0.67 4.55 -33.88
C ARG A 180 0.41 5.32 -32.58
N SER A 181 1.36 6.14 -32.15
CA SER A 181 1.30 6.83 -30.85
C SER A 181 1.06 5.90 -29.66
N VAL A 182 1.69 4.71 -29.67
CA VAL A 182 1.59 3.70 -28.61
C VAL A 182 2.96 3.45 -27.96
N PRO A 183 3.00 2.95 -26.71
CA PRO A 183 4.25 2.55 -26.06
C PRO A 183 5.03 1.51 -26.89
N ARG A 184 6.37 1.55 -26.83
CA ARG A 184 7.22 0.60 -27.55
C ARG A 184 6.94 -0.87 -27.21
N VAL A 185 6.55 -1.15 -25.97
CA VAL A 185 6.18 -2.50 -25.53
C VAL A 185 4.94 -3.02 -26.26
N ASP A 186 3.96 -2.16 -26.53
CA ASP A 186 2.72 -2.54 -27.24
C ASP A 186 3.02 -2.80 -28.74
N SER A 187 3.87 -1.97 -29.34
CA SER A 187 4.37 -2.23 -30.72
C SER A 187 5.15 -3.55 -30.79
N ALA A 188 5.96 -3.86 -29.79
CA ALA A 188 6.68 -5.12 -29.70
C ALA A 188 5.73 -6.31 -29.52
N GLN A 189 4.73 -6.17 -28.68
CA GLN A 189 3.70 -7.21 -28.47
C GLN A 189 2.95 -7.50 -29.77
N ALA A 190 2.57 -6.48 -30.54
CA ALA A 190 1.92 -6.65 -31.84
C ALA A 190 2.78 -7.44 -32.84
N VAL A 191 4.10 -7.29 -32.82
CA VAL A 191 5.03 -8.11 -33.62
C VAL A 191 5.00 -9.56 -33.19
N ILE A 192 5.00 -9.82 -31.87
CA ILE A 192 4.94 -11.19 -31.33
C ILE A 192 3.60 -11.86 -31.71
N ASP A 193 2.49 -11.15 -31.55
CA ASP A 193 1.15 -11.65 -31.83
C ASP A 193 0.92 -11.91 -33.33
N SER A 194 1.71 -11.29 -34.21
CA SER A 194 1.68 -11.51 -35.65
C SER A 194 2.53 -12.69 -36.12
N GLU A 195 3.20 -13.41 -35.22
CA GLU A 195 4.02 -14.58 -35.58
C GLU A 195 3.09 -15.80 -35.85
N PRO A 196 3.20 -16.45 -37.03
CA PRO A 196 2.43 -17.65 -37.32
C PRO A 196 2.86 -18.78 -36.36
N GLY A 197 2.00 -19.15 -35.41
CA GLY A 197 2.28 -20.19 -34.40
C GLY A 197 2.26 -19.70 -32.95
N ALA A 198 1.95 -18.44 -32.67
CA ALA A 198 1.84 -17.91 -31.30
C ALA A 198 0.55 -18.32 -30.55
N LYS A 199 -0.33 -19.11 -31.17
CA LYS A 199 -1.54 -19.69 -30.55
C LYS A 199 -1.32 -21.20 -30.40
N GLY A 200 -0.72 -21.59 -29.30
CA GLY A 200 -0.62 -22.96 -28.82
C GLY A 200 -0.65 -22.96 -27.29
#